data_1fcc94efbefcd9c7b7b118cea4e5aebc
#
_entry.id   1fcc94efbefcd9c7b7b118cea4e5aebc
#
_cell.length_a   1.000
_cell.length_b   1.000
_cell.length_c   1.000
_cell.angle_alpha   90.00
_cell.angle_beta   90.00
_cell.angle_gamma   90.00
#
_symmetry.space_group_name_H-M   'P 1'
#
loop_
_entity.id
_entity.type
_entity.pdbx_description
1 polymer ?
#
loop_
_entity_poly.entity_id
_entity_poly.type
_entity_poly.pdbx_seq_one_letter_code
_entity_poly.pdbx_strand_id
1 'polypeptide(L)'
;MLGYLYLAVAIATEVVATTFLKFTSGENPKWWAFAIVVVGYVASFFALSLALGRGVPLGIAYAIWSAVGVAAIAIISWVFFKESLTWVQIAGLILVIGGVGLLELGARQPA
;
A
#
# COMPACT_ATOMS: atom_id res chain seq x y z
N MET A 1 -8.69 -6.22 15.94
CA MET A 1 -9.52 -5.33 15.10
C MET A 1 -8.92 -3.95 14.94
N LEU A 2 -8.61 -3.29 16.04
CA LEU A 2 -8.07 -1.93 15.96
C LEU A 2 -6.73 -1.89 15.24
N GLY A 3 -5.89 -2.92 15.42
CA GLY A 3 -4.61 -3.01 14.71
C GLY A 3 -4.77 -2.99 13.19
N TYR A 4 -5.77 -3.70 12.67
CA TYR A 4 -6.01 -3.74 11.23
C TYR A 4 -6.60 -2.43 10.72
N LEU A 5 -7.32 -1.68 11.55
CA LEU A 5 -7.74 -0.32 11.20
C LEU A 5 -6.54 0.61 11.06
N TYR A 6 -5.59 0.54 11.98
CA TYR A 6 -4.35 1.31 11.86
C TYR A 6 -3.57 0.91 10.61
N LEU A 7 -3.55 -0.37 10.29
CA LEU A 7 -2.90 -0.84 9.07
C LEU A 7 -3.59 -0.28 7.83
N ALA A 8 -4.92 -0.26 7.81
CA ALA A 8 -5.68 0.31 6.69
C ALA A 8 -5.36 1.80 6.51
N VAL A 9 -5.29 2.55 7.61
CA VAL A 9 -4.92 3.97 7.56
C VAL A 9 -3.48 4.13 7.04
N ALA A 10 -2.57 3.27 7.50
CA ALA A 10 -1.17 3.31 7.03
C ALA A 10 -1.09 3.11 5.53
N ILE A 11 -1.80 2.12 5.00
CA ILE A 11 -1.80 1.83 3.57
C ILE A 11 -2.44 2.97 2.79
N ALA A 12 -3.57 3.50 3.26
CA ALA A 12 -4.26 4.59 2.59
C ALA A 12 -3.38 5.83 2.48
N THR A 13 -2.72 6.21 3.57
CA THR A 13 -1.84 7.38 3.57
C THR A 13 -0.62 7.17 2.69
N GLU A 14 -0.07 5.96 2.68
CA GLU A 14 1.06 5.63 1.81
C GLU A 14 0.66 5.65 0.33
N VAL A 15 -0.50 5.10 -0.01
CA VAL A 15 -0.98 5.10 -1.39
C VAL A 15 -1.18 6.54 -1.89
N VAL A 16 -1.75 7.41 -1.05
CA VAL A 16 -1.89 8.82 -1.40
C VAL A 16 -0.53 9.46 -1.61
N ALA A 17 0.40 9.24 -0.68
CA ALA A 17 1.75 9.82 -0.78
C ALA A 17 2.46 9.34 -2.04
N THR A 18 2.40 8.05 -2.33
CA THR A 18 3.05 7.46 -3.51
C THR A 18 2.43 7.99 -4.80
N THR A 19 1.11 8.21 -4.82
CA THR A 19 0.45 8.80 -5.97
C THR A 19 0.98 10.21 -6.24
N PHE A 20 1.11 11.01 -5.19
CA PHE A 20 1.65 12.37 -5.34
C PHE A 20 3.14 12.40 -5.62
N LEU A 21 3.83 11.29 -5.36
CA LEU A 21 5.24 11.18 -5.72
C LEU A 21 5.46 11.39 -7.22
N LYS A 22 4.48 11.02 -8.04
CA LYS A 22 4.54 11.26 -9.48
C LYS A 22 4.73 12.74 -9.80
N PHE A 23 4.14 13.63 -9.01
CA PHE A 23 4.23 15.07 -9.24
C PHE A 23 5.56 15.67 -8.78
N THR A 24 6.40 14.91 -8.08
CA THR A 24 7.74 15.34 -7.69
C THR A 24 8.78 14.96 -8.73
N SER A 25 8.41 14.14 -9.71
CA SER A 25 9.35 13.62 -10.73
C SER A 25 9.18 14.37 -12.05
N GLY A 26 10.16 14.20 -12.93
CA GLY A 26 10.12 14.77 -14.27
C GLY A 26 10.76 16.15 -14.33
N GLU A 27 10.51 16.84 -15.44
CA GLU A 27 11.17 18.12 -15.74
C GLU A 27 10.63 19.29 -14.91
N ASN A 28 9.41 19.15 -14.39
CA ASN A 28 8.71 20.24 -13.71
C ASN A 28 8.17 19.74 -12.37
N PRO A 29 9.05 19.43 -11.41
CA PRO A 29 8.59 18.92 -10.12
C PRO A 29 7.78 19.96 -9.37
N LYS A 30 6.70 19.50 -8.73
CA LYS A 30 5.81 20.38 -7.96
C LYS A 30 6.27 20.40 -6.51
N TRP A 31 6.64 21.57 -6.01
CA TRP A 31 7.15 21.70 -4.65
C TRP A 31 6.14 21.28 -3.58
N TRP A 32 4.86 21.63 -3.77
CA TRP A 32 3.83 21.25 -2.82
C TRP A 32 3.67 19.74 -2.72
N ALA A 33 3.98 19.00 -3.78
CA ALA A 33 3.86 17.54 -3.78
C ALA A 33 4.86 16.91 -2.81
N PHE A 34 6.07 17.49 -2.68
CA PHE A 34 7.05 16.97 -1.71
C PHE A 34 6.51 17.03 -0.29
N ALA A 35 5.79 18.08 0.08
CA ALA A 35 5.21 18.19 1.40
C ALA A 35 4.16 17.10 1.64
N ILE A 36 3.30 16.85 0.66
CA ILE A 36 2.29 15.79 0.76
C ILE A 36 2.96 14.42 0.90
N VAL A 37 4.01 14.17 0.12
CA VAL A 37 4.74 12.89 0.15
C VAL A 37 5.35 12.68 1.53
N VAL A 38 6.06 13.68 2.06
CA VAL A 38 6.70 13.55 3.36
C VAL A 38 5.68 13.34 4.48
N VAL A 39 4.64 14.15 4.53
CA VAL A 39 3.60 14.03 5.55
C VAL A 39 2.90 12.68 5.43
N GLY A 40 2.57 12.26 4.22
CA GLY A 40 1.90 10.99 3.99
C GLY A 40 2.73 9.79 4.43
N TYR A 41 4.02 9.76 4.11
CA TYR A 41 4.88 8.66 4.52
C TYR A 41 5.12 8.65 6.03
N VAL A 42 5.32 9.81 6.64
CA VAL A 42 5.47 9.88 8.10
C VAL A 42 4.20 9.36 8.77
N ALA A 43 3.03 9.82 8.32
CA ALA A 43 1.77 9.36 8.87
C ALA A 43 1.58 7.86 8.68
N SER A 44 1.97 7.33 7.52
CA SER A 44 1.79 5.90 7.24
C SER A 44 2.67 5.03 8.15
N PHE A 45 3.92 5.41 8.36
CA PHE A 45 4.79 4.63 9.21
C PHE A 45 4.41 4.77 10.69
N PHE A 46 3.92 5.92 11.09
CA PHE A 46 3.39 6.08 12.43
C PHE A 46 2.17 5.17 12.66
N ALA A 47 1.24 5.15 11.71
CA ALA A 47 0.07 4.27 11.79
C ALA A 47 0.48 2.79 11.78
N LEU A 48 1.49 2.43 10.97
CA LEU A 48 2.03 1.07 10.98
C LEU A 48 2.58 0.71 12.36
N SER A 49 3.31 1.61 12.97
CA SER A 49 3.83 1.39 14.32
C SER A 49 2.70 1.09 15.31
N LEU A 50 1.61 1.85 15.22
CA LEU A 50 0.43 1.61 16.06
C LEU A 50 -0.20 0.25 15.78
N ALA A 51 -0.25 -0.15 14.51
CA ALA A 51 -0.80 -1.46 14.13
C ALA A 51 0.04 -2.59 14.73
N LEU A 52 1.35 -2.50 14.63
CA LEU A 52 2.25 -3.51 15.18
C LEU A 52 2.13 -3.57 16.72
N GLY A 53 1.96 -2.42 17.37
CA GLY A 53 1.75 -2.36 18.81
C GLY A 53 0.44 -2.99 19.25
N ARG A 54 -0.51 -3.15 18.35
CA ARG A 54 -1.79 -3.82 18.62
C ARG A 54 -1.79 -5.30 18.27
N GLY A 55 -0.64 -5.86 17.95
CA GLY A 55 -0.47 -7.29 17.75
C GLY A 55 -0.55 -7.77 16.30
N VAL A 56 -0.61 -6.87 15.32
CA VAL A 56 -0.55 -7.29 13.92
C VAL A 56 0.86 -7.81 13.64
N PRO A 57 1.01 -9.06 13.17
CA PRO A 57 2.35 -9.59 12.88
C PRO A 57 3.00 -8.80 11.74
N LEU A 58 4.29 -8.54 11.88
CA LEU A 58 5.02 -7.72 10.90
C LEU A 58 4.95 -8.31 9.49
N GLY A 59 5.16 -9.61 9.36
CA GLY A 59 5.11 -10.25 8.04
C GLY A 59 3.73 -10.15 7.39
N ILE A 60 2.68 -10.32 8.16
CA ILE A 60 1.30 -10.20 7.68
C ILE A 60 1.00 -8.75 7.30
N ALA A 61 1.42 -7.79 8.14
CA ALA A 61 1.24 -6.38 7.85
C ALA A 61 1.89 -6.02 6.51
N TYR A 62 3.12 -6.47 6.31
CA TYR A 62 3.85 -6.16 5.07
C TYR A 62 3.20 -6.82 3.86
N ALA A 63 2.75 -8.07 4.00
CA ALA A 63 2.08 -8.79 2.91
C ALA A 63 0.78 -8.10 2.50
N ILE A 64 -0.06 -7.72 3.47
CA ILE A 64 -1.30 -7.00 3.19
C ILE A 64 -1.01 -5.66 2.54
N TRP A 65 -0.03 -4.93 3.09
CA TRP A 65 0.39 -3.64 2.53
C TRP A 65 0.80 -3.79 1.07
N SER A 66 1.61 -4.81 0.77
CA SER A 66 2.08 -5.05 -0.59
C SER A 66 0.92 -5.34 -1.54
N ALA A 67 0.01 -6.23 -1.15
CA ALA A 67 -1.11 -6.60 -2.01
C ALA A 67 -2.04 -5.43 -2.25
N VAL A 68 -2.48 -4.78 -1.19
CA VAL A 68 -3.43 -3.67 -1.30
C VAL A 68 -2.77 -2.47 -1.98
N GLY A 69 -1.53 -2.16 -1.60
CA GLY A 69 -0.80 -1.03 -2.18
C GLY A 69 -0.54 -1.20 -3.66
N VAL A 70 -0.06 -2.38 -4.06
CA VAL A 70 0.21 -2.66 -5.48
C VAL A 70 -1.08 -2.57 -6.29
N ALA A 71 -2.16 -3.19 -5.81
CA ALA A 71 -3.44 -3.15 -6.51
C ALA A 71 -3.98 -1.72 -6.62
N ALA A 72 -3.93 -0.97 -5.52
CA ALA A 72 -4.44 0.40 -5.49
C ALA A 72 -3.64 1.30 -6.44
N ILE A 73 -2.31 1.22 -6.39
CA ILE A 73 -1.45 2.04 -7.24
C ILE A 73 -1.64 1.65 -8.71
N ALA A 74 -1.76 0.36 -9.01
CA ALA A 74 -1.99 -0.08 -10.39
C ALA A 74 -3.29 0.51 -10.95
N ILE A 75 -4.36 0.48 -10.16
CA ILE A 75 -5.64 1.03 -10.57
C ILE A 75 -5.57 2.55 -10.74
N ILE A 76 -4.94 3.24 -9.79
CA ILE A 76 -4.78 4.70 -9.85
C ILE A 76 -3.96 5.09 -11.08
N SER A 77 -2.87 4.38 -11.34
CA SER A 77 -2.03 4.64 -12.51
C SER A 77 -2.80 4.47 -13.79
N TRP A 78 -3.61 3.43 -13.86
CA TRP A 78 -4.43 3.17 -15.05
C TRP A 78 -5.49 4.24 -15.26
N VAL A 79 -6.22 4.60 -14.19
CA VAL A 79 -7.36 5.51 -14.30
C VAL A 79 -6.92 6.97 -14.43
N PHE A 80 -5.97 7.41 -13.60
CA PHE A 80 -5.62 8.83 -13.52
C PHE A 80 -4.41 9.21 -14.36
N PHE A 81 -3.45 8.30 -14.53
CA PHE A 81 -2.24 8.61 -15.28
C PHE A 81 -2.21 7.92 -16.64
N LYS A 82 -3.26 7.21 -16.99
CA LYS A 82 -3.44 6.55 -18.29
C LYS A 82 -2.30 5.58 -18.63
N GLU A 83 -1.72 4.98 -17.59
CA GLU A 83 -0.72 3.92 -17.79
C GLU A 83 -1.44 2.62 -18.10
N SER A 84 -0.82 1.78 -18.93
CA SER A 84 -1.47 0.55 -19.37
C SER A 84 -1.64 -0.44 -18.21
N LEU A 85 -2.73 -1.18 -18.25
CA LEU A 85 -2.98 -2.28 -17.31
C LEU A 85 -3.31 -3.51 -18.17
N THR A 86 -2.28 -4.29 -18.42
CA THR A 86 -2.40 -5.45 -19.31
C THR A 86 -3.02 -6.64 -18.59
N TRP A 87 -3.47 -7.63 -19.37
CA TRP A 87 -3.99 -8.86 -18.78
C TRP A 87 -2.94 -9.62 -17.97
N VAL A 88 -1.67 -9.55 -18.39
CA VAL A 88 -0.57 -10.15 -17.62
C VAL A 88 -0.43 -9.46 -16.26
N GLN A 89 -0.55 -8.15 -16.23
CA GLN A 89 -0.50 -7.40 -14.97
C GLN A 89 -1.68 -7.74 -14.07
N ILE A 90 -2.88 -7.89 -14.64
CA ILE A 90 -4.06 -8.29 -13.88
C ILE A 90 -3.84 -9.69 -13.27
N ALA A 91 -3.30 -10.62 -14.06
CA ALA A 91 -2.96 -11.95 -13.55
C ALA A 91 -1.98 -11.88 -12.37
N GLY A 92 -0.97 -11.01 -12.49
CA GLY A 92 -0.01 -10.79 -11.40
C GLY A 92 -0.67 -10.26 -10.13
N LEU A 93 -1.59 -9.30 -10.27
CA LEU A 93 -2.33 -8.76 -9.13
C LEU A 93 -3.17 -9.85 -8.45
N ILE A 94 -3.83 -10.70 -9.23
CA ILE A 94 -4.60 -11.81 -8.69
C ILE A 94 -3.71 -12.76 -7.91
N LEU A 95 -2.54 -13.08 -8.44
CA LEU A 95 -1.58 -13.95 -7.76
C LEU A 95 -1.09 -13.35 -6.44
N VAL A 96 -0.80 -12.05 -6.44
CA VAL A 96 -0.37 -11.37 -5.21
C VAL A 96 -1.46 -11.41 -4.16
N ILE A 97 -2.69 -11.07 -4.53
CA ILE A 97 -3.81 -11.08 -3.61
C ILE A 97 -4.07 -12.49 -3.09
N GLY A 98 -4.04 -13.48 -3.98
CA GLY A 98 -4.20 -14.88 -3.59
C GLY A 98 -3.11 -15.34 -2.63
N GLY A 99 -1.86 -14.96 -2.91
CA GLY A 99 -0.74 -15.29 -2.03
C GLY A 99 -0.89 -14.68 -0.64
N VAL A 100 -1.33 -13.44 -0.55
CA VAL A 100 -1.58 -12.79 0.74
C VAL A 100 -2.71 -13.48 1.49
N GLY A 101 -3.76 -13.90 0.77
CA GLY A 101 -4.83 -14.67 1.39
C GLY A 101 -4.32 -15.96 2.02
N LEU A 102 -3.43 -16.67 1.33
CA LEU A 102 -2.83 -17.89 1.86
C LEU A 102 -1.94 -17.61 3.08
N LEU A 103 -1.18 -16.52 3.05
CA LEU A 103 -0.37 -16.12 4.20
C LEU A 103 -1.23 -15.84 5.41
N GLU A 104 -2.36 -15.16 5.22
CA GLU A 104 -3.27 -14.85 6.31
C GLU A 104 -3.87 -16.12 6.90
N LEU A 105 -4.29 -17.05 6.04
CA LEU A 105 -4.83 -18.33 6.49
C LEU A 105 -3.77 -19.14 7.26
N GLY A 106 -2.54 -19.16 6.76
CA GLY A 106 -1.45 -19.86 7.44
C GLY A 106 -1.13 -19.26 8.79
N ALA A 107 -1.25 -17.97 8.93
CA ALA A 107 -0.97 -17.28 10.20
C ALA A 107 -1.99 -17.63 11.29
N ARG A 108 -3.18 -18.09 10.90
CA ARG A 108 -4.24 -18.44 11.85
C ARG A 108 -4.17 -19.90 12.30
N GLN A 109 -3.28 -20.70 11.71
CA GLN A 109 -3.13 -22.10 12.03
C GLN A 109 -1.94 -22.31 12.95
N PRO A 110 -2.02 -23.24 13.90
CA PRO A 110 -0.84 -23.58 14.71
C PRO A 110 0.24 -24.17 13.80
N ALA A 111 1.45 -23.78 14.05
CA ALA A 111 2.60 -24.21 13.25
C ALA A 111 2.87 -25.71 13.41
#